data_047b73db11e02a3c49e0ff96949f6c8a
#
_entry.id   047b73db11e02a3c49e0ff96949f6c8a
#
_cell.length_a   1.000
_cell.length_b   1.000
_cell.length_c   1.000
_cell.angle_alpha   90.00
_cell.angle_beta   90.00
_cell.angle_gamma   90.00
#
_symmetry.space_group_name_H-M   'P 1'
#
loop_
_entity.id
_entity.type
_entity.pdbx_description
1 polymer ?
#
loop_
_entity_poly.entity_id
_entity_poly.type
_entity_poly.pdbx_seq_one_letter_code
_entity_poly.pdbx_strand_id
1 'polypeptide(L)'
;MSGEPVEPWVDVLGHTILALVRRDGPDLTARQLCVFLTCYLEGEAQTIRGLACRLSVRKTAISRALDRLSEFDFVRRKHDPLDRRSVLIQRTEAGAEFLRVLNEILADAASKVDSVHFGGELLVSAPSSVAEGNAP
;
A
#
# COMPACT_ATOMS: atom_id res chain seq x y z
N MET A 1 28.31 16.06 8.96
CA MET A 1 28.58 14.77 8.36
C MET A 1 28.24 14.80 6.89
N SER A 2 29.26 14.74 6.08
CA SER A 2 29.06 14.78 4.65
C SER A 2 28.77 13.37 4.16
N GLY A 3 27.54 12.99 4.22
CA GLY A 3 27.14 11.70 3.73
C GLY A 3 27.07 11.66 2.23
N GLU A 4 26.97 10.46 1.69
CA GLU A 4 26.69 10.26 0.30
C GLU A 4 25.34 10.91 -0.03
N PRO A 5 25.19 11.45 -1.22
CA PRO A 5 23.90 11.99 -1.61
C PRO A 5 22.85 10.88 -1.60
N VAL A 6 21.72 11.19 -0.98
CA VAL A 6 20.62 10.24 -0.89
C VAL A 6 19.90 10.19 -2.23
N GLU A 7 19.65 8.97 -2.69
CA GLU A 7 18.88 8.79 -3.91
C GLU A 7 17.47 9.35 -3.74
N PRO A 8 16.92 9.99 -4.76
CA PRO A 8 15.64 10.67 -4.64
C PRO A 8 14.50 9.79 -4.14
N TRP A 9 14.46 8.56 -4.59
CA TRP A 9 13.38 7.66 -4.18
C TRP A 9 13.49 7.25 -2.73
N VAL A 10 14.71 7.11 -2.23
CA VAL A 10 14.93 6.82 -0.81
C VAL A 10 14.51 8.03 0.03
N ASP A 11 14.77 9.22 -0.46
CA ASP A 11 14.36 10.45 0.21
C ASP A 11 12.82 10.54 0.26
N VAL A 12 12.15 10.23 -0.84
CA VAL A 12 10.68 10.17 -0.87
C VAL A 12 10.17 9.14 0.14
N LEU A 13 10.78 7.97 0.18
CA LEU A 13 10.40 6.95 1.14
C LEU A 13 10.58 7.45 2.58
N GLY A 14 11.69 8.12 2.86
CA GLY A 14 11.94 8.67 4.18
C GLY A 14 10.88 9.67 4.61
N HIS A 15 10.52 10.59 3.73
CA HIS A 15 9.47 11.56 4.00
C HIS A 15 8.11 10.89 4.18
N THR A 16 7.84 9.86 3.38
CA THR A 16 6.59 9.11 3.48
C THR A 16 6.47 8.40 4.82
N ILE A 17 7.53 7.68 5.21
CA ILE A 17 7.52 6.95 6.48
C ILE A 17 7.41 7.92 7.65
N LEU A 18 8.14 9.04 7.59
CA LEU A 18 8.06 10.05 8.65
C LEU A 18 6.64 10.58 8.79
N ALA A 19 5.97 10.86 7.69
CA ALA A 19 4.60 11.33 7.72
C ALA A 19 3.64 10.29 8.30
N LEU A 20 3.86 9.01 7.96
CA LEU A 20 3.05 7.92 8.52
C LEU A 20 3.25 7.79 10.02
N VAL A 21 4.47 7.93 10.50
CA VAL A 21 4.77 7.81 11.93
C VAL A 21 4.17 8.98 12.71
N ARG A 22 4.21 10.16 12.15
CA ARG A 22 3.72 11.36 12.82
C ARG A 22 2.20 11.47 12.88
N ARG A 23 1.52 10.88 11.91
CA ARG A 23 0.07 11.01 11.88
C ARG A 23 -0.58 10.15 12.95
N ASP A 24 -1.71 10.61 13.41
CA ASP A 24 -2.53 9.88 14.35
C ASP A 24 -3.28 8.78 13.59
N GLY A 25 -2.81 7.56 13.69
CA GLY A 25 -3.39 6.46 12.96
C GLY A 25 -2.59 5.19 13.20
N PRO A 26 -2.92 4.13 12.47
CA PRO A 26 -2.26 2.85 12.68
C PRO A 26 -0.79 2.90 12.28
N ASP A 27 0.02 2.26 13.11
CA ASP A 27 1.43 2.09 12.85
C ASP A 27 1.64 0.67 12.35
N LEU A 28 1.69 0.53 11.05
CA LEU A 28 1.76 -0.78 10.41
C LEU A 28 3.22 -1.16 10.14
N THR A 29 3.52 -2.44 10.37
CA THR A 29 4.83 -2.97 9.98
C THR A 29 4.92 -3.03 8.45
N ALA A 30 6.14 -3.19 7.95
CA ALA A 30 6.34 -3.35 6.51
C ALA A 30 5.55 -4.53 5.95
N ARG A 31 5.50 -5.64 6.70
CA ARG A 31 4.74 -6.81 6.27
C ARG A 31 3.24 -6.51 6.23
N GLN A 32 2.72 -5.87 7.26
CA GLN A 32 1.30 -5.51 7.30
C GLN A 32 0.95 -4.56 6.17
N LEU A 33 1.80 -3.58 5.92
CA LEU A 33 1.58 -2.64 4.82
C LEU A 33 1.65 -3.35 3.47
N CYS A 34 2.58 -4.29 3.32
CA CYS A 34 2.69 -5.08 2.09
C CYS A 34 1.43 -5.90 1.83
N VAL A 35 0.90 -6.56 2.87
CA VAL A 35 -0.34 -7.33 2.74
C VAL A 35 -1.49 -6.39 2.35
N PHE A 36 -1.60 -5.26 3.02
CA PHE A 36 -2.64 -4.27 2.71
C PHE A 36 -2.55 -3.81 1.25
N LEU A 37 -1.37 -3.41 0.82
CA LEU A 37 -1.18 -2.91 -0.54
C LEU A 37 -1.46 -3.99 -1.59
N THR A 38 -1.05 -5.23 -1.32
CA THR A 38 -1.34 -6.32 -2.24
C THR A 38 -2.84 -6.52 -2.39
N CYS A 39 -3.58 -6.46 -1.28
CA CYS A 39 -5.04 -6.60 -1.31
C CYS A 39 -5.71 -5.48 -2.10
N TYR A 40 -5.13 -4.30 -2.12
CA TYR A 40 -5.77 -3.13 -2.73
C TYR A 40 -5.26 -2.82 -4.14
N LEU A 41 -4.09 -3.29 -4.50
CA LEU A 41 -3.51 -2.97 -5.81
C LEU A 41 -3.69 -4.09 -6.83
N GLU A 42 -3.90 -5.32 -6.38
CA GLU A 42 -4.15 -6.41 -7.31
C GLU A 42 -5.61 -6.40 -7.76
N GLY A 43 -5.84 -6.83 -8.98
CA GLY A 43 -7.19 -6.81 -9.54
C GLY A 43 -8.11 -7.88 -8.99
N GLU A 44 -7.54 -8.94 -8.43
CA GLU A 44 -8.31 -10.07 -7.93
C GLU A 44 -8.32 -10.10 -6.42
N ALA A 45 -9.37 -10.68 -5.85
CA ALA A 45 -9.43 -10.90 -4.41
C ALA A 45 -8.30 -11.83 -3.99
N GLN A 46 -7.60 -11.46 -2.93
CA GLN A 46 -6.48 -12.26 -2.44
C GLN A 46 -6.95 -13.32 -1.47
N THR A 47 -6.18 -14.39 -1.36
CA THR A 47 -6.41 -15.43 -0.37
C THR A 47 -5.22 -15.48 0.57
N ILE A 48 -5.43 -16.10 1.76
CA ILE A 48 -4.31 -16.27 2.71
C ILE A 48 -3.19 -17.07 2.07
N ARG A 49 -3.54 -18.14 1.37
CA ARG A 49 -2.54 -18.98 0.68
C ARG A 49 -1.79 -18.19 -0.38
N GLY A 50 -2.50 -17.44 -1.19
CA GLY A 50 -1.90 -16.62 -2.24
C GLY A 50 -0.96 -15.57 -1.69
N LEU A 51 -1.38 -14.89 -0.63
CA LEU A 51 -0.55 -13.89 0.03
C LEU A 51 0.71 -14.52 0.64
N ALA A 52 0.57 -15.67 1.28
CA ALA A 52 1.71 -16.37 1.86
C ALA A 52 2.74 -16.73 0.78
N CYS A 53 2.26 -17.23 -0.34
CA CYS A 53 3.10 -17.57 -1.46
C CYS A 53 3.79 -16.31 -2.03
N ARG A 54 3.01 -15.27 -2.26
CA ARG A 54 3.53 -14.04 -2.86
C ARG A 54 4.57 -13.36 -1.98
N LEU A 55 4.35 -13.33 -0.67
CA LEU A 55 5.27 -12.68 0.26
C LEU A 55 6.38 -13.62 0.72
N SER A 56 6.33 -14.90 0.37
CA SER A 56 7.26 -15.92 0.83
C SER A 56 7.32 -16.00 2.36
N VAL A 57 6.16 -15.97 2.98
CA VAL A 57 6.04 -16.09 4.44
C VAL A 57 5.01 -17.17 4.75
N ARG A 58 4.99 -17.60 6.01
CA ARG A 58 4.06 -18.62 6.46
C ARG A 58 2.64 -18.06 6.53
N LYS A 59 1.66 -18.95 6.36
CA LYS A 59 0.25 -18.57 6.49
C LYS A 59 -0.07 -17.93 7.84
N THR A 60 0.59 -18.39 8.90
CA THR A 60 0.40 -17.80 10.24
C THR A 60 0.84 -16.34 10.28
N ALA A 61 1.91 -16.00 9.57
CA ALA A 61 2.35 -14.61 9.48
C ALA A 61 1.34 -13.76 8.73
N ILE A 62 0.75 -14.31 7.66
CA ILE A 62 -0.30 -13.60 6.93
C ILE A 62 -1.54 -13.43 7.81
N SER A 63 -1.95 -14.48 8.52
CA SER A 63 -3.11 -14.39 9.41
C SER A 63 -2.92 -13.30 10.47
N ARG A 64 -1.74 -13.22 11.05
CA ARG A 64 -1.44 -12.18 12.04
C ARG A 64 -1.49 -10.78 11.43
N ALA A 65 -0.95 -10.62 10.23
CA ALA A 65 -1.02 -9.35 9.55
C ALA A 65 -2.47 -8.95 9.26
N LEU A 66 -3.28 -9.91 8.81
CA LEU A 66 -4.69 -9.66 8.54
C LEU A 66 -5.47 -9.35 9.82
N ASP A 67 -5.14 -10.02 10.93
CA ASP A 67 -5.74 -9.69 12.22
C ASP A 67 -5.53 -8.22 12.56
N ARG A 68 -4.29 -7.75 12.40
CA ARG A 68 -3.98 -6.36 12.67
C ARG A 68 -4.75 -5.41 11.75
N LEU A 69 -4.76 -5.73 10.46
CA LEU A 69 -5.48 -4.89 9.48
C LEU A 69 -6.98 -4.88 9.74
N SER A 70 -7.52 -6.01 10.23
CA SER A 70 -8.93 -6.10 10.57
C SER A 70 -9.29 -5.28 11.79
N GLU A 71 -8.37 -5.11 12.73
CA GLU A 71 -8.59 -4.24 13.89
C GLU A 71 -8.90 -2.80 13.48
N PHE A 72 -8.33 -2.37 12.36
CA PHE A 72 -8.60 -1.04 11.81
C PHE A 72 -9.70 -1.07 10.75
N ASP A 73 -10.31 -2.21 10.55
CA ASP A 73 -11.34 -2.42 9.52
C ASP A 73 -10.83 -2.11 8.11
N PHE A 74 -9.56 -2.35 7.87
CA PHE A 74 -8.98 -2.12 6.54
C PHE A 74 -9.21 -3.30 5.60
N VAL A 75 -9.47 -4.48 6.16
CA VAL A 75 -9.81 -5.69 5.40
C VAL A 75 -10.80 -6.50 6.20
N ARG A 76 -11.51 -7.39 5.51
CA ARG A 76 -12.39 -8.38 6.12
C ARG A 76 -12.15 -9.72 5.49
N ARG A 77 -12.29 -10.77 6.28
CA ARG A 77 -12.23 -12.13 5.77
C ARG A 77 -13.61 -12.58 5.35
N LYS A 78 -13.65 -13.31 4.25
CA LYS A 78 -14.88 -13.94 3.78
C LYS A 78 -14.55 -15.31 3.23
N HIS A 79 -15.38 -16.31 3.59
CA HIS A 79 -15.22 -17.63 2.99
C HIS A 79 -15.54 -17.58 1.52
N ASP A 80 -14.74 -18.27 0.72
CA ASP A 80 -14.99 -18.40 -0.71
C ASP A 80 -16.19 -19.31 -0.89
N PRO A 81 -17.29 -18.85 -1.51
CA PRO A 81 -18.44 -19.69 -1.74
C PRO A 81 -18.17 -20.88 -2.65
N LEU A 82 -17.12 -20.77 -3.47
CA LEU A 82 -16.74 -21.84 -4.41
C LEU A 82 -15.74 -22.83 -3.82
N ASP A 83 -15.05 -22.45 -2.74
CA ASP A 83 -14.06 -23.30 -2.11
C ASP A 83 -14.02 -23.00 -0.61
N ARG A 84 -14.62 -23.86 0.18
CA ARG A 84 -14.72 -23.69 1.63
C ARG A 84 -13.36 -23.62 2.34
N ARG A 85 -12.30 -24.10 1.68
CA ARG A 85 -10.96 -24.08 2.25
C ARG A 85 -10.27 -22.75 2.06
N SER A 86 -10.79 -21.93 1.17
CA SER A 86 -10.20 -20.63 0.86
C SER A 86 -10.89 -19.53 1.62
N VAL A 87 -10.09 -18.60 2.12
CA VAL A 87 -10.57 -17.38 2.73
C VAL A 87 -10.17 -16.22 1.82
N LEU A 88 -11.17 -15.52 1.34
CA LEU A 88 -10.98 -14.33 0.51
C LEU A 88 -10.86 -13.11 1.39
N ILE A 89 -10.01 -12.18 0.98
CA ILE A 89 -9.82 -10.94 1.70
C ILE A 89 -10.60 -9.86 0.97
N GLN A 90 -11.54 -9.26 1.68
CA GLN A 90 -12.38 -8.21 1.13
C GLN A 90 -11.81 -6.84 1.46
N ARG A 91 -11.95 -5.92 0.51
CA ARG A 91 -11.65 -4.50 0.73
C ARG A 91 -12.81 -3.87 1.48
N THR A 92 -12.52 -2.77 2.17
CA THR A 92 -13.51 -2.02 2.94
C THR A 92 -13.42 -0.55 2.58
N GLU A 93 -14.43 0.22 2.99
CA GLU A 93 -14.38 1.67 2.81
C GLU A 93 -13.26 2.29 3.63
N ALA A 94 -13.05 1.80 4.85
CA ALA A 94 -11.97 2.31 5.70
C ALA A 94 -10.60 2.04 5.08
N GLY A 95 -10.43 0.87 4.47
CA GLY A 95 -9.19 0.53 3.79
C GLY A 95 -8.98 1.40 2.55
N ALA A 96 -10.03 1.65 1.77
CA ALA A 96 -9.94 2.52 0.60
C ALA A 96 -9.55 3.94 1.03
N GLU A 97 -10.10 4.41 2.14
CA GLU A 97 -9.76 5.72 2.68
C GLU A 97 -8.30 5.78 3.11
N PHE A 98 -7.81 4.73 3.76
CA PHE A 98 -6.41 4.67 4.14
C PHE A 98 -5.49 4.67 2.91
N LEU A 99 -5.89 3.95 1.86
CA LEU A 99 -5.13 3.95 0.61
C LEU A 99 -5.05 5.36 0.02
N ARG A 100 -6.15 6.09 0.07
CA ARG A 100 -6.20 7.48 -0.41
C ARG A 100 -5.26 8.36 0.40
N VAL A 101 -5.24 8.19 1.72
CA VAL A 101 -4.32 8.92 2.60
C VAL A 101 -2.87 8.60 2.25
N LEU A 102 -2.55 7.33 2.02
CA LEU A 102 -1.21 6.93 1.60
C LEU A 102 -0.81 7.63 0.31
N ASN A 103 -1.73 7.69 -0.64
CA ASN A 103 -1.46 8.35 -1.91
C ASN A 103 -1.17 9.83 -1.72
N GLU A 104 -1.92 10.50 -0.86
CA GLU A 104 -1.70 11.91 -0.56
C GLU A 104 -0.34 12.14 0.11
N ILE A 105 0.01 11.26 1.04
CA ILE A 105 1.30 11.33 1.73
C ILE A 105 2.45 11.16 0.74
N LEU A 106 2.33 10.18 -0.15
CA LEU A 106 3.36 9.93 -1.16
C LEU A 106 3.50 11.10 -2.11
N ALA A 107 2.39 11.66 -2.57
CA ALA A 107 2.42 12.81 -3.45
C ALA A 107 3.08 14.02 -2.78
N ASP A 108 2.75 14.25 -1.52
CA ASP A 108 3.37 15.33 -0.75
C ASP A 108 4.86 15.10 -0.55
N ALA A 109 5.25 13.87 -0.24
CA ALA A 109 6.66 13.52 -0.09
C ALA A 109 7.43 13.74 -1.40
N ALA A 110 6.83 13.34 -2.51
CA ALA A 110 7.44 13.52 -3.82
C ALA A 110 7.65 15.01 -4.13
N SER A 111 6.68 15.84 -3.77
CA SER A 111 6.78 17.27 -4.02
C SER A 111 7.86 17.95 -3.17
N LYS A 112 8.12 17.42 -1.98
CA LYS A 112 9.18 17.95 -1.11
C LYS A 112 10.58 17.63 -1.62
N VAL A 113 10.68 16.65 -2.50
CA VAL A 113 11.94 16.25 -3.14
C VAL A 113 11.97 16.78 -4.56
N ASP A 114 11.42 17.93 -4.79
CA ASP A 114 11.19 18.50 -6.11
C ASP A 114 12.46 18.88 -6.84
N SER A 115 13.52 19.19 -6.12
CA SER A 115 14.78 19.54 -6.74
C SER A 115 15.41 18.37 -7.47
N VAL A 116 14.84 17.20 -7.32
CA VAL A 116 15.39 16.00 -7.90
C VAL A 116 14.48 15.51 -9.01
N HIS A 117 15.06 15.35 -10.16
CA HIS A 117 14.33 14.83 -11.30
C HIS A 117 14.29 13.32 -11.21
N PHE A 118 13.13 12.78 -10.94
CA PHE A 118 12.93 11.33 -10.88
C PHE A 118 12.93 10.75 -12.28
N GLY A 119 14.01 10.92 -13.00
CA GLY A 119 14.00 10.45 -14.36
C GLY A 119 12.81 10.96 -15.11
N GLY A 120 12.38 12.13 -14.77
CA GLY A 120 11.39 12.79 -15.53
C GLY A 120 9.96 12.56 -15.11
N GLU A 121 9.18 12.34 -16.06
CA GLU A 121 7.76 12.56 -15.97
C GLU A 121 6.98 11.39 -15.43
N LEU A 122 7.66 10.35 -15.01
CA LEU A 122 6.96 9.12 -14.65
C LEU A 122 5.93 9.30 -13.55
N LEU A 123 6.28 10.09 -12.54
CA LEU A 123 5.37 10.32 -11.43
C LEU A 123 4.26 11.28 -11.78
N VAL A 124 4.52 12.18 -12.70
CA VAL A 124 3.56 13.23 -13.01
C VAL A 124 2.59 12.80 -14.07
N SER A 125 3.07 12.06 -15.06
CA SER A 125 2.25 11.73 -16.22
C SER A 125 1.25 10.62 -15.95
N ALA A 126 1.59 9.70 -15.06
CA ALA A 126 0.74 8.53 -14.86
C ALA A 126 -0.70 8.86 -14.44
N PRO A 127 -0.91 9.70 -13.44
CA PRO A 127 -2.29 10.01 -13.06
C PRO A 127 -3.05 10.78 -14.13
N SER A 128 -2.37 11.63 -14.85
CA SER A 128 -3.02 12.44 -15.86
C SER A 128 -3.50 11.62 -17.05
N SER A 129 -2.69 10.69 -17.45
CA SER A 129 -3.04 9.89 -18.63
C SER A 129 -4.26 9.00 -18.38
N VAL A 130 -4.42 8.57 -17.14
CA VAL A 130 -5.58 7.77 -16.81
C VAL A 130 -6.86 8.59 -16.87
N ALA A 131 -6.78 9.83 -16.43
CA ALA A 131 -7.96 10.69 -16.46
C ALA A 131 -8.40 11.00 -17.87
N GLU A 132 -7.46 11.18 -18.76
CA GLU A 132 -7.80 11.54 -20.13
C GLU A 132 -8.33 10.38 -20.94
N GLY A 133 -7.92 9.19 -20.60
CA GLY A 133 -8.34 8.00 -21.35
C GLY A 133 -9.82 7.69 -21.21
N ASN A 134 -10.51 8.36 -20.35
CA ASN A 134 -11.91 8.09 -20.09
C ASN A 134 -12.85 9.15 -20.63
N ALA A 135 -12.35 10.09 -21.32
CA ALA A 135 -13.25 11.07 -21.94
C ALA A 135 -13.89 10.43 -23.16
N PRO A 136 -15.23 10.33 -23.22
CA PRO A 136 -15.89 9.78 -24.38
C PRO A 136 -15.80 10.69 -25.59
#